data_142c24f3f27595cca383914bf662eec2
#
_entry.id   142c24f3f27595cca383914bf662eec2
#
_cell.length_a   1.000
_cell.length_b   1.000
_cell.length_c   1.000
_cell.angle_alpha   90.00
_cell.angle_beta   90.00
_cell.angle_gamma   90.00
#
_symmetry.space_group_name_H-M   'P 1'
#
loop_
_entity.id
_entity.type
_entity.pdbx_description
1 polymer ?
#
loop_
_entity_poly.entity_id
_entity_poly.type
_entity_poly.pdbx_seq_one_letter_code
_entity_poly.pdbx_strand_id
1 'polypeptide(L)'
;MTDSKWLFAVIAIVLFSPLRHPLSTIDESVANSFSEEISESQEQPWSRLQNPVHAPYQFSESSGLIHSTFGSFDPISDQIYSGPWLEFGIDEPYDNRLHIVQSTNSDLQSLEESLSYLGLEIIDHIPDDSVVISLPDRSPEEFTKQVQSLPQVRWIGPLPAMWKISPSLLPMLSLEHHPIDLDISLSPSNSEEEVEGILSYLAGLDDNLRGQYRCDNHLCQVKSAHSSLITDLSIDYRIIMIQPGQALSVDNSNASLVAGAQFARTISSHNLTGYGEVIGISDTGLDYDHGDFQGRLRSPIFNLFGADTSGADANSGHGTHVTATLLGDGSGDQAATGMVPEATFNFYQLEVDSSGVLARWGSLYDMFEHSRINDAFIHTNSWGSETLVGDYTSDSRSADWFTNDFPEFLVVFSSGDLSESGVTSPATAKNVLSVGTSTTGAFTSAPIGSVSNDSSSGPTTDGRIKPDLVAPES
;
A
#
# COMPACT_ATOMS: atom_id res chain seq x y z
N MET A 1 11.33 3.36 10.14
CA MET A 1 10.06 2.85 9.61
C MET A 1 10.31 2.66 8.14
N THR A 2 10.71 1.48 7.76
CA THR A 2 10.96 1.12 6.35
C THR A 2 9.81 0.23 5.95
N ASP A 3 9.06 0.70 5.00
CA ASP A 3 7.80 0.14 4.57
C ASP A 3 7.97 -1.24 3.92
N SER A 4 7.03 -2.10 4.21
CA SER A 4 6.86 -3.49 3.77
C SER A 4 6.59 -3.67 2.26
N LYS A 5 7.09 -2.79 1.40
CA LYS A 5 6.68 -2.65 0.01
C LYS A 5 7.39 -3.55 -1.02
N TRP A 6 8.39 -4.32 -0.61
CA TRP A 6 9.27 -5.09 -1.49
C TRP A 6 8.76 -6.48 -1.92
N LEU A 7 7.49 -6.75 -1.74
CA LEU A 7 6.98 -8.10 -1.56
C LEU A 7 6.61 -8.89 -2.82
N PHE A 8 6.55 -8.29 -4.00
CA PHE A 8 5.77 -8.87 -5.11
C PHE A 8 6.52 -9.39 -6.32
N ALA A 9 7.82 -9.34 -6.29
CA ALA A 9 8.65 -9.85 -7.40
C ALA A 9 8.42 -11.33 -7.76
N VAL A 10 7.74 -12.08 -6.92
CA VAL A 10 7.73 -13.55 -6.98
C VAL A 10 6.48 -14.16 -7.66
N ILE A 11 5.40 -13.39 -7.80
CA ILE A 11 4.12 -13.93 -8.29
C ILE A 11 4.17 -14.40 -9.74
N ALA A 12 4.95 -13.74 -10.58
CA ALA A 12 5.11 -14.11 -11.99
C ALA A 12 5.80 -15.47 -12.23
N ILE A 13 6.47 -15.99 -11.20
CA ILE A 13 7.35 -17.14 -11.31
C ILE A 13 6.59 -18.47 -11.38
N VAL A 14 5.50 -18.58 -10.63
CA VAL A 14 4.76 -19.85 -10.49
C VAL A 14 4.06 -20.24 -11.78
N LEU A 15 3.66 -19.26 -12.59
CA LEU A 15 2.91 -19.49 -13.82
C LEU A 15 3.78 -19.90 -15.03
N PHE A 16 5.11 -19.75 -14.94
CA PHE A 16 6.03 -19.95 -16.07
C PHE A 16 7.19 -20.94 -15.82
N SER A 17 7.24 -21.59 -14.65
CA SER A 17 8.25 -22.63 -14.43
C SER A 17 8.06 -23.80 -15.39
N PRO A 18 9.08 -24.21 -16.17
CA PRO A 18 8.98 -25.39 -17.00
C PRO A 18 8.87 -26.62 -16.10
N LEU A 19 7.71 -27.31 -16.18
CA LEU A 19 7.50 -28.59 -15.54
C LEU A 19 8.61 -29.58 -15.93
N ARG A 20 9.34 -30.13 -14.97
CA ARG A 20 10.41 -31.12 -15.18
C ARG A 20 9.91 -32.49 -15.69
N HIS A 21 8.61 -32.68 -15.83
CA HIS A 21 8.08 -33.90 -16.44
C HIS A 21 7.77 -33.64 -17.91
N PRO A 22 8.20 -34.54 -18.83
CA PRO A 22 7.79 -34.44 -20.21
C PRO A 22 6.27 -34.52 -20.26
N LEU A 23 5.64 -33.38 -20.61
CA LEU A 23 4.23 -33.36 -20.95
C LEU A 23 4.02 -34.34 -22.11
N SER A 24 3.40 -35.47 -21.81
CA SER A 24 2.78 -36.25 -22.86
C SER A 24 1.77 -35.31 -23.54
N THR A 25 1.99 -35.05 -24.80
CA THR A 25 1.20 -34.26 -25.75
C THR A 25 -0.18 -33.90 -25.22
N ILE A 26 -0.37 -32.60 -24.86
CA ILE A 26 -1.70 -32.03 -24.63
C ILE A 26 -2.42 -32.14 -26.00
N ASP A 27 -3.52 -32.88 -26.02
CA ASP A 27 -4.37 -33.02 -27.20
C ASP A 27 -4.87 -31.61 -27.58
N GLU A 28 -4.62 -31.17 -28.82
CA GLU A 28 -5.06 -29.88 -29.34
C GLU A 28 -6.58 -29.69 -29.23
N SER A 29 -7.36 -30.79 -29.06
CA SER A 29 -8.79 -30.74 -28.82
C SER A 29 -9.17 -30.13 -27.46
N VAL A 30 -8.28 -30.21 -26.44
CA VAL A 30 -8.51 -29.63 -25.10
C VAL A 30 -8.24 -28.13 -25.12
N ALA A 31 -7.25 -27.67 -25.88
CA ALA A 31 -6.96 -26.25 -26.04
C ALA A 31 -8.12 -25.52 -26.78
N ASN A 32 -8.73 -26.17 -27.75
CA ASN A 32 -9.85 -25.59 -28.48
C ASN A 32 -11.18 -25.63 -27.70
N SER A 33 -11.41 -26.60 -26.80
CA SER A 33 -12.58 -26.59 -25.93
C SER A 33 -12.55 -25.45 -24.89
N PHE A 34 -11.38 -25.04 -24.45
CA PHE A 34 -11.23 -23.89 -23.55
C PHE A 34 -11.52 -22.55 -24.23
N SER A 35 -11.28 -22.44 -25.55
CA SER A 35 -11.58 -21.22 -26.31
C SER A 35 -13.06 -21.05 -26.65
N GLU A 36 -13.85 -22.14 -26.70
CA GLU A 36 -15.27 -22.08 -27.02
C GLU A 36 -16.18 -21.90 -25.79
N GLU A 37 -15.77 -22.36 -24.58
CA GLU A 37 -16.55 -22.14 -23.35
C GLU A 37 -16.37 -20.71 -22.78
N ILE A 38 -15.36 -19.96 -23.19
CA ILE A 38 -15.16 -18.57 -22.75
C ILE A 38 -16.00 -17.58 -23.59
N SER A 39 -16.63 -18.01 -24.69
CA SER A 39 -17.33 -17.11 -25.60
C SER A 39 -18.79 -16.80 -25.25
N GLU A 40 -19.42 -17.48 -24.29
CA GLU A 40 -20.81 -17.23 -23.90
C GLU A 40 -21.02 -17.23 -22.38
N SER A 41 -20.79 -16.12 -21.74
CA SER A 41 -21.46 -15.51 -20.59
C SER A 41 -20.51 -14.90 -19.56
N GLN A 42 -20.70 -13.64 -19.37
CA GLN A 42 -20.11 -12.69 -18.43
C GLN A 42 -18.90 -11.93 -19.00
N GLU A 43 -19.09 -10.63 -19.14
CA GLU A 43 -17.99 -9.68 -19.36
C GLU A 43 -16.92 -9.95 -18.30
N GLN A 44 -15.77 -10.43 -18.75
CA GLN A 44 -14.64 -10.72 -17.88
C GLN A 44 -14.17 -9.39 -17.26
N PRO A 45 -13.82 -9.35 -15.97
CA PRO A 45 -13.39 -8.12 -15.31
C PRO A 45 -12.27 -7.38 -16.05
N TRP A 46 -11.41 -8.08 -16.76
CA TRP A 46 -10.31 -7.51 -17.55
C TRP A 46 -10.72 -6.97 -18.92
N SER A 47 -11.92 -7.22 -19.45
CA SER A 47 -12.39 -6.56 -20.68
C SER A 47 -12.59 -5.05 -20.47
N ARG A 48 -12.68 -4.59 -19.23
CA ARG A 48 -12.68 -3.16 -18.88
C ARG A 48 -11.30 -2.51 -18.92
N LEU A 49 -10.23 -3.29 -18.97
CA LEU A 49 -8.85 -2.79 -19.02
C LEU A 49 -8.42 -2.33 -20.43
N GLN A 50 -9.25 -2.47 -21.45
CA GLN A 50 -8.92 -2.10 -22.84
C GLN A 50 -9.06 -0.60 -23.16
N ASN A 51 -9.41 0.25 -22.19
CA ASN A 51 -9.41 1.70 -22.37
C ASN A 51 -8.74 2.42 -21.20
N PRO A 52 -7.42 2.48 -21.12
CA PRO A 52 -6.76 3.45 -20.27
C PRO A 52 -6.74 4.80 -20.96
N VAL A 53 -7.83 5.50 -20.99
CA VAL A 53 -7.79 6.94 -21.26
C VAL A 53 -7.82 7.64 -19.93
N HIS A 54 -6.73 7.57 -19.19
CA HIS A 54 -6.36 8.68 -18.34
C HIS A 54 -5.47 9.58 -19.17
N ALA A 55 -6.08 10.57 -19.83
CA ALA A 55 -5.35 11.75 -20.21
C ALA A 55 -4.57 12.22 -18.96
N PRO A 56 -3.29 12.64 -19.10
CA PRO A 56 -2.56 13.22 -17.99
C PRO A 56 -3.46 14.32 -17.40
N TYR A 57 -3.57 14.34 -16.08
CA TYR A 57 -4.32 15.35 -15.34
C TYR A 57 -3.83 16.70 -15.83
N GLN A 58 -4.57 17.31 -16.76
CA GLN A 58 -4.33 18.68 -17.13
C GLN A 58 -4.90 19.45 -15.96
N PHE A 59 -4.03 20.13 -15.20
CA PHE A 59 -4.42 21.17 -14.28
C PHE A 59 -5.31 22.13 -15.08
N SER A 60 -6.62 21.98 -14.96
CA SER A 60 -7.56 22.92 -15.52
C SER A 60 -7.40 24.21 -14.74
N GLU A 61 -7.54 25.35 -15.42
CA GLU A 61 -7.78 26.62 -14.77
C GLU A 61 -8.81 26.37 -13.66
N SER A 62 -8.55 26.88 -12.42
CA SER A 62 -9.37 26.69 -11.23
C SER A 62 -10.86 26.60 -11.60
N SER A 63 -11.46 25.43 -11.41
CA SER A 63 -12.85 25.19 -11.80
C SER A 63 -13.82 25.97 -10.90
N GLY A 64 -13.33 26.54 -9.79
CA GLY A 64 -14.11 27.13 -8.73
C GLY A 64 -14.84 26.10 -7.86
N LEU A 65 -14.62 24.82 -8.11
CA LEU A 65 -15.21 23.73 -7.33
C LEU A 65 -14.29 23.34 -6.17
N ILE A 66 -14.88 22.94 -5.06
CA ILE A 66 -14.18 22.24 -3.98
C ILE A 66 -14.49 20.76 -4.14
N HIS A 67 -13.44 19.93 -4.14
CA HIS A 67 -13.54 18.50 -4.28
C HIS A 67 -13.47 17.81 -2.92
N SER A 68 -14.47 17.02 -2.59
CA SER A 68 -14.51 16.20 -1.37
C SER A 68 -14.85 14.76 -1.72
N THR A 69 -14.74 13.87 -0.74
CA THR A 69 -15.18 12.47 -0.87
C THR A 69 -16.68 12.32 -1.14
N PHE A 70 -17.45 13.39 -0.96
CA PHE A 70 -18.91 13.45 -1.19
C PHE A 70 -19.28 14.10 -2.53
N GLY A 71 -18.29 14.50 -3.33
CA GLY A 71 -18.49 15.12 -4.62
C GLY A 71 -17.84 16.50 -4.74
N SER A 72 -18.14 17.18 -5.84
CA SER A 72 -17.59 18.48 -6.19
C SER A 72 -18.67 19.56 -6.04
N PHE A 73 -18.32 20.65 -5.37
CA PHE A 73 -19.27 21.73 -5.01
C PHE A 73 -18.68 23.09 -5.38
N ASP A 74 -19.50 23.99 -5.96
CA ASP A 74 -19.17 25.42 -5.96
C ASP A 74 -19.70 26.05 -4.66
N PRO A 75 -18.84 26.47 -3.73
CA PRO A 75 -19.28 26.96 -2.41
C PRO A 75 -20.06 28.27 -2.47
N ILE A 76 -20.07 28.97 -3.62
CA ILE A 76 -20.82 30.19 -3.83
C ILE A 76 -22.25 29.92 -4.33
N SER A 77 -22.39 28.87 -5.20
CA SER A 77 -23.71 28.57 -5.82
C SER A 77 -24.41 27.40 -5.13
N ASP A 78 -23.69 26.48 -4.56
CA ASP A 78 -24.20 25.22 -4.01
C ASP A 78 -24.46 25.34 -2.51
N GLN A 79 -25.46 24.59 -2.02
CA GLN A 79 -25.77 24.54 -0.60
C GLN A 79 -24.98 23.40 0.06
N ILE A 80 -23.68 23.60 0.29
CA ILE A 80 -22.78 22.57 0.84
C ILE A 80 -23.15 22.14 2.27
N TYR A 81 -23.97 22.92 2.97
CA TYR A 81 -24.46 22.62 4.33
C TYR A 81 -25.85 22.00 4.34
N SER A 82 -26.48 21.82 3.19
CA SER A 82 -27.78 21.15 3.06
C SER A 82 -27.56 19.79 2.39
N GLY A 83 -27.75 18.71 3.11
CA GLY A 83 -27.56 17.39 2.56
C GLY A 83 -28.17 16.27 3.41
N PRO A 84 -27.95 15.02 3.05
CA PRO A 84 -28.53 13.86 3.72
C PRO A 84 -28.00 13.61 5.15
N TRP A 85 -27.02 14.38 5.62
CA TRP A 85 -26.43 14.23 6.96
C TRP A 85 -27.42 14.43 8.11
N LEU A 86 -28.49 15.21 7.91
CA LEU A 86 -29.56 15.30 8.88
C LEU A 86 -30.29 13.96 9.10
N GLU A 87 -30.30 13.09 8.09
CA GLU A 87 -30.84 11.73 8.19
C GLU A 87 -29.99 10.83 9.09
N PHE A 88 -28.71 11.18 9.29
CA PHE A 88 -27.77 10.46 10.14
C PHE A 88 -27.65 11.00 11.56
N GLY A 89 -28.50 11.95 11.96
CA GLY A 89 -28.55 12.51 13.32
C GLY A 89 -27.43 13.51 13.63
N ILE A 90 -26.83 14.13 12.60
CA ILE A 90 -25.88 15.22 12.79
C ILE A 90 -26.68 16.52 12.85
N ASP A 91 -26.97 16.97 14.09
CA ASP A 91 -27.80 18.16 14.34
C ASP A 91 -27.06 19.45 13.99
N GLU A 92 -25.75 19.50 14.14
CA GLU A 92 -24.88 20.59 13.72
C GLU A 92 -24.06 20.21 12.49
N PRO A 93 -24.35 20.82 11.33
CA PRO A 93 -23.74 20.37 10.06
C PRO A 93 -22.26 20.78 9.89
N TYR A 94 -21.69 21.58 10.79
CA TYR A 94 -20.33 22.10 10.64
C TYR A 94 -19.63 22.33 11.99
N ASP A 95 -18.33 22.38 11.91
CA ASP A 95 -17.42 22.75 13.00
C ASP A 95 -17.26 24.27 13.07
N ASN A 96 -17.27 24.83 14.28
CA ASN A 96 -17.18 26.28 14.48
C ASN A 96 -15.76 26.84 14.36
N ARG A 97 -14.73 25.99 14.39
CA ARG A 97 -13.32 26.42 14.36
C ARG A 97 -12.62 26.04 13.07
N LEU A 98 -12.90 24.87 12.51
CA LEU A 98 -12.30 24.46 11.24
C LEU A 98 -13.03 25.10 10.06
N HIS A 99 -12.27 25.74 9.19
CA HIS A 99 -12.79 26.42 8.02
C HIS A 99 -12.03 26.03 6.77
N ILE A 100 -12.76 25.92 5.66
CA ILE A 100 -12.18 25.76 4.34
C ILE A 100 -11.94 27.15 3.76
N VAL A 101 -10.76 27.37 3.21
CA VAL A 101 -10.40 28.58 2.46
C VAL A 101 -10.09 28.17 1.03
N GLN A 102 -10.84 28.71 0.07
CA GLN A 102 -10.61 28.48 -1.35
C GLN A 102 -9.85 29.66 -1.96
N SER A 103 -8.79 29.35 -2.72
CA SER A 103 -8.02 30.32 -3.48
C SER A 103 -8.78 30.82 -4.71
N THR A 104 -8.48 32.04 -5.18
CA THR A 104 -8.96 32.58 -6.45
C THR A 104 -8.27 31.97 -7.67
N ASN A 105 -7.12 31.35 -7.45
CA ASN A 105 -6.30 30.74 -8.47
C ASN A 105 -5.52 29.55 -7.86
N SER A 106 -4.85 28.77 -8.67
CA SER A 106 -4.09 27.60 -8.22
C SER A 106 -2.77 27.96 -7.47
N ASP A 107 -2.54 29.24 -7.14
CA ASP A 107 -1.38 29.68 -6.36
C ASP A 107 -1.67 29.55 -4.84
N LEU A 108 -1.63 28.32 -4.36
CA LEU A 108 -1.81 28.02 -2.94
C LEU A 108 -0.67 28.63 -2.09
N GLN A 109 0.55 28.69 -2.60
CA GLN A 109 1.68 29.21 -1.84
C GLN A 109 1.45 30.65 -1.39
N SER A 110 0.95 31.53 -2.27
CA SER A 110 0.64 32.91 -1.91
C SER A 110 -0.50 33.02 -0.90
N LEU A 111 -1.49 32.10 -0.96
CA LEU A 111 -2.54 32.00 0.05
C LEU A 111 -1.97 31.57 1.40
N GLU A 112 -1.15 30.53 1.42
CA GLU A 112 -0.53 29.98 2.64
C GLU A 112 0.36 31.01 3.34
N GLU A 113 1.17 31.76 2.60
CA GLU A 113 1.97 32.85 3.13
C GLU A 113 1.10 33.94 3.79
N SER A 114 -0.03 34.26 3.16
CA SER A 114 -0.97 35.27 3.69
C SER A 114 -1.69 34.78 4.94
N LEU A 115 -2.11 33.52 4.98
CA LEU A 115 -2.71 32.90 6.16
C LEU A 115 -1.74 32.81 7.33
N SER A 116 -0.51 32.41 7.04
CA SER A 116 0.58 32.36 8.03
C SER A 116 0.90 33.76 8.61
N TYR A 117 0.85 34.82 7.77
CA TYR A 117 1.02 36.19 8.25
C TYR A 117 -0.08 36.64 9.23
N LEU A 118 -1.30 36.10 9.07
CA LEU A 118 -2.40 36.32 10.01
C LEU A 118 -2.29 35.44 11.27
N GLY A 119 -1.27 34.57 11.36
CA GLY A 119 -1.06 33.64 12.46
C GLY A 119 -2.02 32.45 12.43
N LEU A 120 -2.60 32.14 11.26
CA LEU A 120 -3.48 30.99 11.06
C LEU A 120 -2.69 29.78 10.57
N GLU A 121 -2.97 28.64 11.17
CA GLU A 121 -2.32 27.39 10.84
C GLU A 121 -3.16 26.59 9.82
N ILE A 122 -2.47 26.07 8.81
CA ILE A 122 -3.06 25.16 7.83
C ILE A 122 -3.06 23.76 8.43
N ILE A 123 -4.23 23.18 8.51
CA ILE A 123 -4.48 21.86 9.10
C ILE A 123 -4.41 20.77 8.03
N ASP A 124 -4.99 21.05 6.86
CA ASP A 124 -5.08 20.08 5.77
C ASP A 124 -5.23 20.78 4.41
N HIS A 125 -5.02 20.03 3.34
CA HIS A 125 -5.20 20.48 1.97
C HIS A 125 -6.35 19.72 1.32
N ILE A 126 -7.24 20.47 0.65
CA ILE A 126 -8.29 19.89 -0.19
C ILE A 126 -7.84 20.06 -1.64
N PRO A 127 -7.96 18.99 -2.48
CA PRO A 127 -7.49 19.01 -3.86
C PRO A 127 -7.87 20.28 -4.63
N ASP A 128 -6.96 20.68 -5.52
CA ASP A 128 -6.94 21.79 -6.45
C ASP A 128 -6.54 23.13 -5.82
N ASP A 129 -7.38 23.80 -5.07
CA ASP A 129 -7.14 25.21 -4.68
C ASP A 129 -7.66 25.57 -3.29
N SER A 130 -7.78 24.61 -2.39
CA SER A 130 -8.39 24.84 -1.08
C SER A 130 -7.53 24.27 0.06
N VAL A 131 -7.61 24.94 1.22
CA VAL A 131 -6.97 24.51 2.46
C VAL A 131 -7.96 24.52 3.62
N VAL A 132 -7.70 23.70 4.64
CA VAL A 132 -8.41 23.74 5.92
C VAL A 132 -7.57 24.49 6.93
N ILE A 133 -8.16 25.44 7.62
CA ILE A 133 -7.52 26.22 8.69
C ILE A 133 -8.26 26.08 10.01
N SER A 134 -7.56 26.29 11.12
CA SER A 134 -8.17 26.42 12.43
C SER A 134 -8.27 27.90 12.82
N LEU A 135 -9.51 28.36 13.13
CA LEU A 135 -9.73 29.71 13.62
C LEU A 135 -9.53 29.76 15.15
N PRO A 136 -8.97 30.85 15.69
CA PRO A 136 -8.87 31.06 17.13
C PRO A 136 -10.25 31.18 17.78
N ASP A 137 -10.38 30.73 19.05
CA ASP A 137 -11.61 30.87 19.84
C ASP A 137 -12.07 32.31 20.01
N ARG A 138 -11.09 33.24 19.99
CA ARG A 138 -11.37 34.67 20.14
C ARG A 138 -11.75 35.28 18.80
N SER A 139 -12.98 35.72 18.67
CA SER A 139 -13.49 36.48 17.51
C SER A 139 -13.38 35.74 16.17
N PRO A 140 -13.88 34.50 16.04
CA PRO A 140 -13.82 33.76 14.78
C PRO A 140 -14.44 34.53 13.59
N GLU A 141 -15.51 35.30 13.83
CA GLU A 141 -16.13 36.14 12.80
C GLU A 141 -15.22 37.28 12.30
N GLU A 142 -14.33 37.80 13.15
CA GLU A 142 -13.37 38.83 12.76
C GLU A 142 -12.28 38.24 11.88
N PHE A 143 -11.74 37.06 12.25
CA PHE A 143 -10.76 36.33 11.43
C PHE A 143 -11.36 35.90 10.10
N THR A 144 -12.59 35.38 10.07
CA THR A 144 -13.28 35.06 8.83
C THR A 144 -13.39 36.26 7.89
N LYS A 145 -13.70 37.46 8.41
CA LYS A 145 -13.74 38.69 7.60
C LYS A 145 -12.36 39.09 7.11
N GLN A 146 -11.33 38.95 7.96
CA GLN A 146 -9.94 39.25 7.57
C GLN A 146 -9.47 38.32 6.45
N VAL A 147 -9.68 37.03 6.59
CA VAL A 147 -9.34 36.04 5.56
C VAL A 147 -10.13 36.30 4.27
N GLN A 148 -11.44 36.54 4.35
CA GLN A 148 -12.27 36.85 3.18
C GLN A 148 -11.83 38.13 2.46
N SER A 149 -11.14 39.04 3.13
CA SER A 149 -10.64 40.29 2.53
C SER A 149 -9.30 40.13 1.78
N LEU A 150 -8.64 38.99 1.91
CA LEU A 150 -7.40 38.70 1.19
C LEU A 150 -7.67 38.56 -0.31
N PRO A 151 -6.84 39.16 -1.17
CA PRO A 151 -7.09 39.14 -2.61
C PRO A 151 -6.94 37.73 -3.24
N GLN A 152 -6.26 36.82 -2.53
CA GLN A 152 -6.10 35.43 -2.95
C GLN A 152 -7.32 34.57 -2.61
N VAL A 153 -8.23 35.03 -1.74
CA VAL A 153 -9.35 34.24 -1.24
C VAL A 153 -10.58 34.43 -2.11
N ARG A 154 -11.07 33.33 -2.69
CA ARG A 154 -12.36 33.28 -3.38
C ARG A 154 -13.51 33.11 -2.39
N TRP A 155 -13.34 32.21 -1.43
CA TRP A 155 -14.36 31.88 -0.45
C TRP A 155 -13.73 31.35 0.84
N ILE A 156 -14.44 31.56 1.96
CA ILE A 156 -14.17 30.92 3.24
C ILE A 156 -15.49 30.51 3.88
N GLY A 157 -15.54 29.33 4.47
CA GLY A 157 -16.68 28.83 5.24
C GLY A 157 -16.32 27.65 6.14
N PRO A 158 -17.19 27.32 7.11
CA PRO A 158 -16.90 26.22 8.04
C PRO A 158 -16.75 24.89 7.32
N LEU A 159 -15.89 24.01 7.89
CA LEU A 159 -15.73 22.63 7.41
C LEU A 159 -16.99 21.82 7.77
N PRO A 160 -17.69 21.20 6.80
CA PRO A 160 -18.83 20.35 7.13
C PRO A 160 -18.42 19.15 7.98
N ALA A 161 -19.10 18.90 9.09
CA ALA A 161 -18.81 17.79 10.00
C ALA A 161 -18.80 16.43 9.29
N MET A 162 -19.71 16.24 8.33
CA MET A 162 -19.79 15.04 7.50
C MET A 162 -18.51 14.78 6.69
N TRP A 163 -17.77 15.82 6.28
CA TRP A 163 -16.56 15.65 5.49
C TRP A 163 -15.40 15.05 6.28
N LYS A 164 -15.50 15.06 7.61
CA LYS A 164 -14.57 14.36 8.50
C LYS A 164 -14.83 12.85 8.58
N ILE A 165 -16.01 12.39 8.13
CA ILE A 165 -16.44 10.99 8.22
C ILE A 165 -16.11 10.28 6.91
N SER A 166 -15.39 9.17 6.96
CA SER A 166 -15.18 8.33 5.78
C SER A 166 -16.51 7.83 5.20
N PRO A 167 -16.74 7.93 3.87
CA PRO A 167 -17.96 7.43 3.24
C PRO A 167 -18.28 5.96 3.56
N SER A 168 -17.27 5.15 3.85
CA SER A 168 -17.43 3.74 4.24
C SER A 168 -18.13 3.54 5.59
N LEU A 169 -18.15 4.56 6.46
CA LEU A 169 -18.84 4.52 7.74
C LEU A 169 -20.34 4.87 7.63
N LEU A 170 -20.77 5.50 6.54
CA LEU A 170 -22.17 5.97 6.42
C LEU A 170 -23.21 4.85 6.56
N PRO A 171 -23.02 3.65 5.96
CA PRO A 171 -23.96 2.56 6.19
C PRO A 171 -24.03 2.11 7.66
N MET A 172 -22.95 2.31 8.41
CA MET A 172 -22.85 1.91 9.83
C MET A 172 -23.59 2.87 10.76
N LEU A 173 -23.74 4.14 10.37
CA LEU A 173 -24.48 5.14 11.16
C LEU A 173 -25.95 4.78 11.36
N SER A 174 -26.54 4.03 10.43
CA SER A 174 -27.94 3.57 10.50
C SER A 174 -28.11 2.21 11.19
N LEU A 175 -27.03 1.53 11.55
CA LEU A 175 -27.06 0.23 12.21
C LEU A 175 -26.96 0.40 13.74
N GLU A 176 -28.08 0.32 14.43
CA GLU A 176 -28.09 0.28 15.89
C GLU A 176 -27.40 -1.01 16.40
N HIS A 177 -26.51 -0.87 17.37
CA HIS A 177 -25.87 -1.96 18.16
C HIS A 177 -24.78 -2.80 17.47
N HIS A 178 -24.23 -2.38 16.35
CA HIS A 178 -23.01 -3.03 15.83
C HIS A 178 -21.76 -2.33 16.38
N PRO A 179 -20.85 -3.06 17.04
CA PRO A 179 -19.57 -2.50 17.47
C PRO A 179 -18.72 -2.18 16.25
N ILE A 180 -18.13 -0.99 16.24
CA ILE A 180 -17.31 -0.48 15.13
C ILE A 180 -15.91 -0.17 15.66
N ASP A 181 -14.90 -0.61 14.94
CA ASP A 181 -13.52 -0.17 15.15
C ASP A 181 -13.30 1.13 14.38
N LEU A 182 -12.72 2.13 15.04
CA LEU A 182 -12.50 3.46 14.48
C LEU A 182 -11.04 3.89 14.62
N ASP A 183 -10.52 4.50 13.58
CA ASP A 183 -9.32 5.33 13.59
C ASP A 183 -9.74 6.80 13.45
N ILE A 184 -9.35 7.62 14.43
CA ILE A 184 -9.77 9.01 14.57
C ILE A 184 -8.52 9.88 14.49
N SER A 185 -8.32 10.57 13.38
CA SER A 185 -7.18 11.46 13.18
C SER A 185 -7.41 12.78 13.91
N LEU A 186 -6.45 13.15 14.74
CA LEU A 186 -6.47 14.40 15.50
C LEU A 186 -5.84 15.54 14.70
N SER A 187 -6.33 16.76 14.93
CA SER A 187 -5.75 17.96 14.32
C SER A 187 -4.27 18.11 14.73
N PRO A 188 -3.35 18.36 13.79
CA PRO A 188 -1.95 18.59 14.12
C PRO A 188 -1.73 19.87 14.95
N SER A 189 -2.71 20.79 14.96
CA SER A 189 -2.68 22.02 15.77
C SER A 189 -3.12 21.84 17.20
N ASN A 190 -3.56 20.64 17.60
CA ASN A 190 -4.00 20.39 18.96
C ASN A 190 -2.85 20.56 19.95
N SER A 191 -3.08 21.31 21.00
CA SER A 191 -2.21 21.36 22.17
C SER A 191 -2.32 20.05 22.98
N GLU A 192 -1.34 19.80 23.85
CA GLU A 192 -1.40 18.65 24.77
C GLU A 192 -2.68 18.66 25.63
N GLU A 193 -3.13 19.85 26.08
CA GLU A 193 -4.37 20.02 26.85
C GLU A 193 -5.61 19.65 26.03
N GLU A 194 -5.64 19.95 24.75
CA GLU A 194 -6.75 19.58 23.84
C GLU A 194 -6.80 18.07 23.60
N VAL A 195 -5.65 17.42 23.45
CA VAL A 195 -5.56 15.96 23.35
C VAL A 195 -5.99 15.29 24.67
N GLU A 196 -5.54 15.79 25.83
CA GLU A 196 -6.02 15.34 27.14
C GLU A 196 -7.53 15.52 27.30
N GLY A 197 -8.07 16.60 26.73
CA GLY A 197 -9.52 16.85 26.69
C GLY A 197 -10.29 15.78 25.92
N ILE A 198 -9.77 15.28 24.80
CA ILE A 198 -10.37 14.15 24.05
C ILE A 198 -10.30 12.87 24.87
N LEU A 199 -9.15 12.58 25.48
CA LEU A 199 -8.97 11.42 26.34
C LEU A 199 -9.95 11.46 27.53
N SER A 200 -10.12 12.63 28.14
CA SER A 200 -11.07 12.84 29.25
C SER A 200 -12.50 12.64 28.82
N TYR A 201 -12.88 13.11 27.63
CA TYR A 201 -14.17 12.88 27.03
C TYR A 201 -14.44 11.37 26.84
N LEU A 202 -13.53 10.67 26.16
CA LEU A 202 -13.65 9.23 25.95
C LEU A 202 -13.72 8.46 27.28
N ALA A 203 -12.90 8.83 28.28
CA ALA A 203 -12.90 8.21 29.59
C ALA A 203 -14.21 8.43 30.37
N GLY A 204 -14.92 9.51 30.09
CA GLY A 204 -16.21 9.84 30.71
C GLY A 204 -17.39 9.09 30.11
N LEU A 205 -17.26 8.48 28.95
CA LEU A 205 -18.32 7.71 28.29
C LEU A 205 -18.49 6.33 28.94
N ASP A 206 -19.71 5.76 28.80
CA ASP A 206 -19.97 4.36 29.13
C ASP A 206 -19.13 3.42 28.27
N ASP A 207 -18.66 2.32 28.85
CA ASP A 207 -17.79 1.34 28.17
C ASP A 207 -18.44 0.75 26.89
N ASN A 208 -19.77 0.62 26.86
CA ASN A 208 -20.48 0.14 25.68
C ASN A 208 -20.55 1.17 24.55
N LEU A 209 -20.40 2.46 24.86
CA LEU A 209 -20.38 3.54 23.86
C LEU A 209 -19.00 3.74 23.28
N ARG A 210 -17.99 3.79 24.14
CA ARG A 210 -16.61 4.13 23.72
C ARG A 210 -15.76 2.95 23.24
N GLY A 211 -16.08 1.71 23.72
CA GLY A 211 -15.19 0.56 23.53
C GLY A 211 -13.84 0.68 24.24
N GLN A 212 -12.82 -0.02 23.74
CA GLN A 212 -11.43 0.12 24.17
C GLN A 212 -10.72 1.16 23.28
N TYR A 213 -9.95 2.06 23.86
CA TYR A 213 -9.28 3.10 23.11
C TYR A 213 -7.83 3.30 23.53
N ARG A 214 -7.04 3.79 22.57
CA ARG A 214 -5.67 4.25 22.73
C ARG A 214 -5.45 5.46 21.85
N CYS A 215 -4.92 6.54 22.42
CA CYS A 215 -4.57 7.75 21.68
C CYS A 215 -3.10 8.11 21.84
N ASP A 216 -2.55 8.71 20.79
CA ASP A 216 -1.35 9.52 20.81
C ASP A 216 -1.69 10.96 20.37
N ASN A 217 -0.69 11.78 20.06
CA ASN A 217 -0.92 13.18 19.69
C ASN A 217 -1.57 13.36 18.31
N HIS A 218 -1.66 12.32 17.50
CA HIS A 218 -2.13 12.39 16.10
C HIS A 218 -3.30 11.47 15.81
N LEU A 219 -3.46 10.39 16.57
CA LEU A 219 -4.43 9.35 16.28
C LEU A 219 -5.04 8.79 17.56
N CYS A 220 -6.37 8.67 17.58
CA CYS A 220 -7.08 7.83 18.54
C CYS A 220 -7.61 6.59 17.84
N GLN A 221 -7.24 5.42 18.31
CA GLN A 221 -7.81 4.15 17.89
C GLN A 221 -8.83 3.68 18.91
N VAL A 222 -10.03 3.37 18.44
CA VAL A 222 -11.13 2.91 19.29
C VAL A 222 -11.62 1.57 18.76
N LYS A 223 -11.71 0.58 19.62
CA LYS A 223 -12.19 -0.78 19.30
C LYS A 223 -13.56 -1.02 19.90
N SER A 224 -14.47 -1.55 19.08
CA SER A 224 -15.83 -1.89 19.49
C SER A 224 -16.64 -0.69 20.00
N ALA A 225 -16.48 0.49 19.39
CA ALA A 225 -17.27 1.68 19.69
C ALA A 225 -18.71 1.56 19.19
N HIS A 226 -19.61 2.30 19.79
CA HIS A 226 -20.97 2.48 19.28
C HIS A 226 -20.97 3.51 18.13
N SER A 227 -21.86 3.33 17.14
CA SER A 227 -21.94 4.21 15.97
C SER A 227 -22.25 5.68 16.30
N SER A 228 -22.95 5.96 17.41
CA SER A 228 -23.20 7.33 17.86
C SER A 228 -21.94 8.13 18.16
N LEU A 229 -20.84 7.46 18.53
CA LEU A 229 -19.56 8.11 18.78
C LEU A 229 -19.04 8.83 17.53
N ILE A 230 -19.32 8.32 16.34
CA ILE A 230 -18.91 8.93 15.06
C ILE A 230 -19.54 10.32 14.91
N THR A 231 -20.86 10.44 15.17
CA THR A 231 -21.58 11.70 15.05
C THR A 231 -21.14 12.70 16.11
N ASP A 232 -20.95 12.24 17.35
CA ASP A 232 -20.50 13.10 18.45
C ASP A 232 -19.11 13.68 18.21
N LEU A 233 -18.21 12.86 17.66
CA LEU A 233 -16.84 13.28 17.38
C LEU A 233 -16.71 14.10 16.09
N SER A 234 -17.63 13.97 15.13
CA SER A 234 -17.53 14.69 13.86
C SER A 234 -17.67 16.21 14.01
N ILE A 235 -18.36 16.68 15.04
CA ILE A 235 -18.54 18.10 15.35
C ILE A 235 -17.38 18.68 16.17
N ASP A 236 -16.44 17.86 16.62
CA ASP A 236 -15.31 18.31 17.44
C ASP A 236 -14.16 18.85 16.56
N TYR A 237 -13.79 20.12 16.75
CA TYR A 237 -12.73 20.79 15.99
C TYR A 237 -11.33 20.15 16.12
N ARG A 238 -11.13 19.41 17.20
CA ARG A 238 -9.86 18.70 17.48
C ARG A 238 -9.66 17.48 16.58
N ILE A 239 -10.71 17.08 15.86
CA ILE A 239 -10.74 15.89 15.01
C ILE A 239 -10.88 16.32 13.56
N ILE A 240 -10.04 15.76 12.70
CA ILE A 240 -10.01 16.07 11.26
C ILE A 240 -10.56 14.93 10.40
N MET A 241 -10.49 13.68 10.87
CA MET A 241 -10.95 12.52 10.11
C MET A 241 -11.41 11.39 11.04
N ILE A 242 -12.48 10.72 10.67
CA ILE A 242 -12.97 9.50 11.32
C ILE A 242 -13.16 8.46 10.23
N GLN A 243 -12.45 7.34 10.37
CA GLN A 243 -12.48 6.23 9.41
C GLN A 243 -12.65 4.89 10.13
N PRO A 244 -13.05 3.81 9.44
CA PRO A 244 -13.03 2.49 10.03
C PRO A 244 -11.63 2.17 10.54
N GLY A 245 -11.56 1.57 11.72
CA GLY A 245 -10.31 1.06 12.24
C GLY A 245 -9.72 0.07 11.25
N GLN A 246 -8.49 0.34 10.84
CA GLN A 246 -7.80 -0.55 9.92
C GLN A 246 -7.49 -1.85 10.66
N ALA A 247 -8.18 -2.91 10.27
CA ALA A 247 -7.67 -4.24 10.54
C ALA A 247 -6.38 -4.36 9.74
N LEU A 248 -5.25 -4.38 10.43
CA LEU A 248 -3.99 -4.75 9.81
C LEU A 248 -4.12 -6.22 9.39
N SER A 249 -4.67 -6.45 8.24
CA SER A 249 -4.58 -7.74 7.57
C SER A 249 -3.25 -7.77 6.85
N VAL A 250 -2.53 -8.85 7.02
CA VAL A 250 -1.42 -9.19 6.11
C VAL A 250 -2.12 -9.50 4.78
N ASP A 251 -2.09 -8.56 3.83
CA ASP A 251 -2.94 -8.60 2.64
C ASP A 251 -2.46 -9.57 1.54
N ASN A 252 -1.77 -10.64 1.92
CA ASN A 252 -1.42 -11.72 1.00
C ASN A 252 -2.65 -12.32 0.31
N SER A 253 -3.82 -12.29 0.97
CA SER A 253 -5.05 -12.85 0.38
C SER A 253 -5.50 -12.07 -0.86
N ASN A 254 -5.46 -10.74 -0.81
CA ASN A 254 -5.85 -9.90 -1.96
C ASN A 254 -4.82 -9.99 -3.09
N ALA A 255 -3.53 -9.92 -2.78
CA ALA A 255 -2.47 -10.09 -3.76
C ALA A 255 -2.52 -11.46 -4.43
N SER A 256 -2.69 -12.53 -3.66
CA SER A 256 -2.80 -13.90 -4.15
C SER A 256 -4.05 -14.11 -5.04
N LEU A 257 -5.16 -13.44 -4.71
CA LEU A 257 -6.38 -13.46 -5.51
C LEU A 257 -6.19 -12.71 -6.84
N VAL A 258 -5.67 -11.48 -6.79
CA VAL A 258 -5.45 -10.63 -7.97
C VAL A 258 -4.43 -11.26 -8.92
N ALA A 259 -3.36 -11.86 -8.38
CA ALA A 259 -2.37 -12.60 -9.15
C ALA A 259 -2.87 -13.92 -9.71
N GLY A 260 -4.04 -14.41 -9.29
CA GLY A 260 -4.57 -15.69 -9.69
C GLY A 260 -3.91 -16.91 -9.03
N ALA A 261 -3.05 -16.73 -8.03
CA ALA A 261 -2.37 -17.82 -7.35
C ALA A 261 -3.36 -18.76 -6.63
N GLN A 262 -4.38 -18.20 -5.99
CA GLN A 262 -5.44 -18.99 -5.37
C GLN A 262 -6.18 -19.84 -6.40
N PHE A 263 -6.45 -19.29 -7.58
CA PHE A 263 -7.08 -20.04 -8.68
C PHE A 263 -6.15 -21.15 -9.17
N ALA A 264 -4.87 -20.87 -9.38
CA ALA A 264 -3.89 -21.87 -9.82
C ALA A 264 -3.78 -23.06 -8.84
N ARG A 265 -3.85 -22.78 -7.53
CA ARG A 265 -3.85 -23.84 -6.49
C ARG A 265 -5.11 -24.70 -6.48
N THR A 266 -6.25 -24.15 -6.91
CA THR A 266 -7.56 -24.85 -6.84
C THR A 266 -8.00 -25.49 -8.15
N ILE A 267 -7.27 -25.28 -9.25
CA ILE A 267 -7.57 -25.95 -10.54
C ILE A 267 -7.47 -27.47 -10.37
N SER A 268 -8.59 -28.14 -10.51
CA SER A 268 -8.77 -29.56 -10.18
C SER A 268 -7.84 -30.54 -10.92
N SER A 269 -7.24 -30.14 -12.03
CA SER A 269 -6.35 -30.98 -12.84
C SER A 269 -4.87 -30.83 -12.53
N HIS A 270 -4.43 -29.75 -11.87
CA HIS A 270 -3.00 -29.45 -11.72
C HIS A 270 -2.56 -29.12 -10.29
N ASN A 271 -3.43 -28.54 -9.44
CA ASN A 271 -3.15 -28.21 -8.04
C ASN A 271 -1.74 -27.62 -7.84
N LEU A 272 -1.50 -26.44 -8.44
CA LEU A 272 -0.15 -25.83 -8.50
C LEU A 272 0.19 -25.18 -7.17
N THR A 273 0.70 -25.97 -6.24
CA THR A 273 1.07 -25.52 -4.88
C THR A 273 2.56 -25.31 -4.68
N GLY A 274 3.37 -25.51 -5.73
CA GLY A 274 4.82 -25.53 -5.65
C GLY A 274 5.42 -26.83 -5.11
N TYR A 275 4.62 -27.88 -4.96
CA TYR A 275 5.15 -29.18 -4.49
C TYR A 275 6.26 -29.71 -5.39
N GLY A 276 7.40 -30.02 -4.77
CA GLY A 276 8.60 -30.52 -5.46
C GLY A 276 9.54 -29.42 -5.98
N GLU A 277 9.13 -28.15 -5.93
CA GLU A 277 9.97 -27.02 -6.31
C GLU A 277 10.86 -26.56 -5.15
N VAL A 278 12.03 -25.99 -5.52
CA VAL A 278 12.96 -25.37 -4.59
C VAL A 278 13.20 -23.93 -5.00
N ILE A 279 13.04 -23.00 -4.06
CA ILE A 279 13.23 -21.57 -4.31
C ILE A 279 14.39 -21.04 -3.48
N GLY A 280 15.30 -20.29 -4.09
CA GLY A 280 16.28 -19.49 -3.40
C GLY A 280 15.70 -18.14 -2.99
N ILE A 281 16.00 -17.69 -1.79
CA ILE A 281 15.58 -16.39 -1.26
C ILE A 281 16.80 -15.74 -0.62
N SER A 282 17.10 -14.49 -0.96
CA SER A 282 18.06 -13.69 -0.21
C SER A 282 17.43 -12.44 0.31
N ASP A 283 17.56 -12.18 1.60
CA ASP A 283 16.92 -11.06 2.28
C ASP A 283 17.59 -10.78 3.64
N THR A 284 16.95 -9.98 4.50
CA THR A 284 17.44 -9.62 5.84
C THR A 284 17.80 -10.85 6.65
N GLY A 285 16.87 -11.63 7.07
CA GLY A 285 16.99 -12.83 7.85
C GLY A 285 15.70 -13.64 7.83
N LEU A 286 15.60 -14.67 8.63
CA LEU A 286 14.44 -15.52 8.71
C LEU A 286 14.13 -15.92 10.16
N ASP A 287 12.89 -15.75 10.59
CA ASP A 287 12.33 -16.45 11.75
C ASP A 287 12.02 -17.90 11.32
N TYR A 288 13.05 -18.77 11.37
CA TYR A 288 12.93 -20.15 10.92
C TYR A 288 12.06 -21.04 11.84
N ASP A 289 11.76 -20.54 13.05
CA ASP A 289 10.85 -21.20 14.00
C ASP A 289 9.38 -20.88 13.73
N HIS A 290 9.11 -19.96 12.80
CA HIS A 290 7.74 -19.62 12.42
C HIS A 290 6.96 -20.84 11.93
N GLY A 291 5.74 -21.02 12.44
CA GLY A 291 4.91 -22.22 12.19
C GLY A 291 4.72 -22.54 10.72
N ASP A 292 4.53 -21.51 9.91
CA ASP A 292 4.26 -21.62 8.48
C ASP A 292 5.44 -22.10 7.62
N PHE A 293 6.65 -22.25 8.19
CA PHE A 293 7.83 -22.70 7.44
C PHE A 293 8.29 -24.11 7.82
N GLN A 294 7.63 -24.75 8.78
CA GLN A 294 8.10 -26.01 9.35
C GLN A 294 8.34 -27.10 8.31
N GLY A 295 9.57 -27.66 8.33
CA GLY A 295 9.98 -28.76 7.46
C GLY A 295 10.24 -28.37 6.00
N ARG A 296 10.17 -27.08 5.64
CA ARG A 296 10.34 -26.65 4.25
C ARG A 296 11.63 -25.89 3.96
N LEU A 297 12.31 -25.38 4.98
CA LEU A 297 13.69 -24.92 4.85
C LEU A 297 14.61 -26.14 4.64
N ARG A 298 15.29 -26.22 3.50
CA ARG A 298 16.07 -27.42 3.09
C ARG A 298 17.41 -27.56 3.77
N SER A 299 17.99 -26.46 4.21
CA SER A 299 19.29 -26.42 4.86
C SER A 299 19.27 -25.36 5.96
N PRO A 300 20.26 -25.32 6.85
CA PRO A 300 20.45 -24.13 7.69
C PRO A 300 20.53 -22.89 6.83
N ILE A 301 20.09 -21.75 7.38
CA ILE A 301 20.23 -20.45 6.71
C ILE A 301 21.67 -20.23 6.29
N PHE A 302 21.87 -19.85 5.03
CA PHE A 302 23.22 -19.62 4.49
C PHE A 302 23.69 -18.21 4.84
N ASN A 303 24.75 -18.11 5.62
CA ASN A 303 25.44 -16.86 5.97
C ASN A 303 26.71 -16.63 5.12
N LEU A 304 26.91 -17.41 4.07
CA LEU A 304 28.13 -17.41 3.26
C LEU A 304 28.37 -16.07 2.56
N PHE A 305 27.30 -15.35 2.27
CA PHE A 305 27.31 -14.09 1.53
C PHE A 305 26.95 -12.91 2.42
N GLY A 306 26.43 -13.13 3.61
CA GLY A 306 26.13 -12.10 4.59
C GLY A 306 27.38 -11.56 5.29
N ALA A 307 27.27 -10.38 5.87
CA ALA A 307 28.36 -9.71 6.57
C ALA A 307 28.51 -10.16 8.04
N ASP A 308 27.56 -10.88 8.59
CA ASP A 308 27.66 -11.51 9.90
C ASP A 308 27.31 -13.01 9.86
N THR A 309 27.23 -13.65 11.03
CA THR A 309 27.00 -15.10 11.15
C THR A 309 25.61 -15.45 11.68
N SER A 310 24.77 -14.46 11.92
CA SER A 310 23.39 -14.65 12.34
C SER A 310 22.52 -15.02 11.14
N GLY A 311 21.51 -15.84 11.36
CA GLY A 311 20.49 -16.13 10.35
C GLY A 311 19.15 -15.51 10.72
N ALA A 312 19.10 -14.85 11.89
CA ALA A 312 17.87 -14.26 12.42
C ALA A 312 17.46 -13.02 11.64
N ASP A 313 16.16 -12.76 11.57
CA ASP A 313 15.57 -11.52 11.07
C ASP A 313 15.49 -10.53 12.24
N ALA A 314 16.62 -9.92 12.57
CA ALA A 314 16.82 -9.27 13.86
C ALA A 314 16.18 -7.87 13.96
N ASN A 315 16.05 -7.15 12.85
CA ASN A 315 15.68 -5.72 12.86
C ASN A 315 14.34 -5.41 12.21
N SER A 316 14.08 -5.93 11.02
CA SER A 316 12.94 -5.48 10.23
C SER A 316 11.80 -6.49 10.12
N GLY A 317 12.09 -7.77 10.24
CA GLY A 317 11.15 -8.84 9.92
C GLY A 317 10.88 -8.99 8.42
N HIS A 318 11.63 -8.27 7.56
CA HIS A 318 11.34 -8.19 6.13
C HIS A 318 11.54 -9.52 5.42
N GLY A 319 12.66 -10.21 5.64
CA GLY A 319 12.91 -11.50 5.00
C GLY A 319 11.93 -12.58 5.43
N THR A 320 11.51 -12.56 6.70
CA THR A 320 10.44 -13.44 7.20
C THR A 320 9.12 -13.15 6.50
N HIS A 321 8.76 -11.88 6.35
CA HIS A 321 7.52 -11.46 5.67
C HIS A 321 7.53 -11.83 4.19
N VAL A 322 8.63 -11.55 3.46
CA VAL A 322 8.80 -11.95 2.06
C VAL A 322 8.66 -13.46 1.89
N THR A 323 9.31 -14.21 2.78
CA THR A 323 9.24 -15.69 2.75
C THR A 323 7.82 -16.18 3.01
N ALA A 324 7.09 -15.58 3.97
CA ALA A 324 5.71 -15.97 4.28
C ALA A 324 4.75 -15.68 3.12
N THR A 325 4.89 -14.54 2.47
CA THR A 325 4.09 -14.21 1.27
C THR A 325 4.29 -15.21 0.15
N LEU A 326 5.52 -15.67 -0.04
CA LEU A 326 5.82 -16.66 -1.07
C LEU A 326 5.40 -18.07 -0.64
N LEU A 327 5.75 -18.48 0.57
CA LEU A 327 5.80 -19.87 1.00
C LEU A 327 4.96 -20.19 2.23
N GLY A 328 4.32 -19.21 2.90
CA GLY A 328 3.49 -19.45 4.08
C GLY A 328 2.46 -20.54 3.82
N ASP A 329 2.37 -21.58 4.66
CA ASP A 329 1.42 -22.67 4.46
C ASP A 329 0.02 -22.35 5.01
N GLY A 330 -0.13 -21.21 5.68
CA GLY A 330 -1.39 -20.75 6.25
C GLY A 330 -1.83 -21.55 7.49
N SER A 331 -0.89 -22.25 8.15
CA SER A 331 -1.22 -23.01 9.37
C SER A 331 -1.63 -22.10 10.53
N GLY A 332 -1.13 -20.86 10.56
CA GLY A 332 -1.57 -19.83 11.49
C GLY A 332 -2.86 -19.14 11.08
N ASP A 333 -2.98 -18.80 9.78
CA ASP A 333 -4.16 -18.19 9.17
C ASP A 333 -4.25 -18.60 7.69
N GLN A 334 -5.31 -19.30 7.32
CA GLN A 334 -5.54 -19.74 5.93
C GLN A 334 -5.67 -18.58 4.94
N ALA A 335 -6.13 -17.41 5.38
CA ALA A 335 -6.20 -16.23 4.53
C ALA A 335 -4.80 -15.70 4.15
N ALA A 336 -3.82 -15.93 5.01
CA ALA A 336 -2.42 -15.57 4.79
C ALA A 336 -1.60 -16.64 4.05
N THR A 337 -2.23 -17.66 3.47
CA THR A 337 -1.52 -18.69 2.68
C THR A 337 -0.74 -18.05 1.55
N GLY A 338 0.56 -18.32 1.49
CA GLY A 338 1.48 -17.82 0.48
C GLY A 338 1.19 -18.32 -0.93
N MET A 339 1.96 -17.85 -1.90
CA MET A 339 1.73 -18.16 -3.33
C MET A 339 1.95 -19.65 -3.64
N VAL A 340 2.99 -20.25 -3.07
CA VAL A 340 3.43 -21.64 -3.30
C VAL A 340 3.68 -22.38 -1.98
N PRO A 341 2.62 -22.67 -1.23
CA PRO A 341 2.69 -23.12 0.16
C PRO A 341 3.35 -24.51 0.36
N GLU A 342 3.54 -25.31 -0.70
CA GLU A 342 4.16 -26.63 -0.62
C GLU A 342 5.59 -26.67 -1.20
N ALA A 343 6.12 -25.54 -1.71
CA ALA A 343 7.49 -25.45 -2.14
C ALA A 343 8.46 -25.51 -0.95
N THR A 344 9.66 -26.03 -1.20
CA THR A 344 10.79 -25.95 -0.27
C THR A 344 11.72 -24.82 -0.67
N PHE A 345 12.62 -24.39 0.23
CA PHE A 345 13.43 -23.23 -0.04
C PHE A 345 14.82 -23.28 0.60
N ASN A 346 15.74 -22.51 0.01
CA ASN A 346 17.05 -22.16 0.54
C ASN A 346 17.02 -20.67 0.89
N PHE A 347 17.48 -20.29 2.07
CA PHE A 347 17.51 -18.90 2.50
C PHE A 347 18.95 -18.38 2.69
N TYR A 348 19.24 -17.19 2.17
CA TYR A 348 20.51 -16.48 2.23
C TYR A 348 20.34 -15.19 3.01
N GLN A 349 20.90 -15.15 4.19
CA GLN A 349 20.83 -14.00 5.09
C GLN A 349 21.85 -12.94 4.66
N LEU A 350 21.42 -11.67 4.62
CA LEU A 350 22.24 -10.52 4.22
C LEU A 350 22.23 -9.38 5.24
N GLU A 351 21.42 -9.42 6.28
CA GLU A 351 21.34 -8.35 7.28
C GLU A 351 22.58 -8.38 8.19
N VAL A 352 23.01 -7.18 8.59
CA VAL A 352 23.95 -6.99 9.68
C VAL A 352 23.14 -6.68 10.93
N ASP A 353 22.98 -7.62 11.84
CA ASP A 353 22.11 -7.53 13.03
C ASP A 353 22.34 -6.26 13.85
N SER A 354 23.58 -5.79 13.94
CA SER A 354 23.91 -4.61 14.75
C SER A 354 23.42 -3.28 14.15
N SER A 355 23.08 -3.25 12.86
CA SER A 355 22.73 -2.01 12.15
C SER A 355 21.43 -2.10 11.33
N GLY A 356 20.92 -3.30 11.08
CA GLY A 356 19.77 -3.53 10.20
C GLY A 356 20.05 -3.26 8.71
N VAL A 357 21.32 -3.06 8.35
CA VAL A 357 21.73 -2.78 6.97
C VAL A 357 21.99 -4.09 6.24
N LEU A 358 21.54 -4.20 4.99
CA LEU A 358 21.91 -5.30 4.13
C LEU A 358 23.37 -5.13 3.64
N ALA A 359 24.17 -6.14 3.85
CA ALA A 359 25.54 -6.17 3.38
C ALA A 359 25.89 -7.56 2.85
N ARG A 360 26.61 -7.58 1.74
CA ARG A 360 26.98 -8.83 1.04
C ARG A 360 28.45 -8.86 0.71
N TRP A 361 29.03 -10.04 0.87
CA TRP A 361 30.36 -10.40 0.36
C TRP A 361 30.23 -11.29 -0.88
N GLY A 362 31.23 -11.23 -1.78
CA GLY A 362 31.21 -12.02 -2.98
C GLY A 362 30.31 -11.50 -4.09
N SER A 363 30.24 -12.24 -5.19
CA SER A 363 29.44 -11.88 -6.36
C SER A 363 28.01 -12.41 -6.29
N LEU A 364 27.09 -11.80 -7.02
CA LEU A 364 25.77 -12.38 -7.22
C LEU A 364 25.83 -13.68 -8.02
N TYR A 365 26.81 -13.79 -8.93
CA TYR A 365 27.05 -15.04 -9.67
C TYR A 365 27.26 -16.21 -8.73
N ASP A 366 28.17 -16.07 -7.75
CA ASP A 366 28.47 -17.13 -6.80
C ASP A 366 27.28 -17.48 -5.90
N MET A 367 26.50 -16.49 -5.51
CA MET A 367 25.30 -16.70 -4.70
C MET A 367 24.22 -17.48 -5.47
N PHE A 368 23.97 -17.11 -6.71
CA PHE A 368 22.98 -17.82 -7.54
C PHE A 368 23.48 -19.20 -7.97
N GLU A 369 24.81 -19.36 -8.24
CA GLU A 369 25.38 -20.67 -8.49
C GLU A 369 25.25 -21.58 -7.26
N HIS A 370 25.51 -21.05 -6.05
CA HIS A 370 25.31 -21.80 -4.82
C HIS A 370 23.83 -22.19 -4.65
N SER A 371 22.89 -21.30 -4.99
CA SER A 371 21.46 -21.60 -4.95
C SER A 371 21.11 -22.73 -5.94
N ARG A 372 21.65 -22.67 -7.16
CA ARG A 372 21.43 -23.68 -8.21
C ARG A 372 21.96 -25.07 -7.83
N ILE A 373 23.14 -25.13 -7.26
CA ILE A 373 23.71 -26.42 -6.83
C ILE A 373 23.00 -27.03 -5.62
N ASN A 374 22.21 -26.20 -4.90
CA ASN A 374 21.27 -26.62 -3.85
C ASN A 374 19.84 -26.79 -4.39
N ASP A 375 19.71 -27.16 -5.66
CA ASP A 375 18.51 -27.55 -6.38
C ASP A 375 17.49 -26.42 -6.63
N ALA A 376 17.77 -25.16 -6.35
CA ALA A 376 16.90 -24.06 -6.75
C ALA A 376 17.05 -23.78 -8.26
N PHE A 377 15.94 -23.39 -8.91
CA PHE A 377 15.90 -22.90 -10.29
C PHE A 377 15.26 -21.52 -10.40
N ILE A 378 14.84 -20.99 -9.27
CA ILE A 378 14.28 -19.67 -9.10
C ILE A 378 14.94 -19.05 -7.88
N HIS A 379 15.39 -17.80 -7.98
CA HIS A 379 15.94 -17.06 -6.86
C HIS A 379 15.31 -15.66 -6.82
N THR A 380 14.71 -15.32 -5.69
CA THR A 380 14.05 -14.03 -5.50
C THR A 380 14.82 -13.14 -4.55
N ASN A 381 14.81 -11.85 -4.85
CA ASN A 381 15.56 -10.80 -4.17
C ASN A 381 14.69 -9.55 -4.04
N SER A 382 14.21 -9.28 -2.84
CA SER A 382 13.35 -8.12 -2.55
C SER A 382 14.18 -6.97 -1.97
N TRP A 383 15.30 -6.65 -2.60
CA TRP A 383 16.23 -5.59 -2.21
C TRP A 383 16.96 -5.00 -3.42
N GLY A 384 17.54 -3.83 -3.24
CA GLY A 384 18.32 -3.15 -4.27
C GLY A 384 19.12 -1.97 -3.72
N SER A 385 20.01 -1.42 -4.54
CA SER A 385 20.80 -0.23 -4.21
C SER A 385 20.10 1.03 -4.69
N GLU A 386 19.88 1.94 -3.78
CA GLU A 386 19.29 3.27 -4.05
C GLU A 386 20.35 4.32 -4.44
N THR A 387 21.64 3.96 -4.44
CA THR A 387 22.71 4.93 -4.71
C THR A 387 23.09 5.06 -6.19
N LEU A 388 22.82 4.03 -6.99
CA LEU A 388 23.13 3.99 -8.43
C LEU A 388 21.86 3.64 -9.22
N VAL A 389 20.86 4.47 -9.03
CA VAL A 389 19.53 4.29 -9.62
C VAL A 389 19.61 4.39 -11.14
N GLY A 390 19.01 3.44 -11.82
CA GLY A 390 19.00 3.33 -13.28
C GLY A 390 20.29 2.77 -13.89
N ASP A 391 21.39 2.68 -13.16
CA ASP A 391 22.69 2.31 -13.69
C ASP A 391 22.86 0.77 -13.84
N TYR A 392 23.58 0.38 -14.87
CA TYR A 392 24.04 -1.00 -15.05
C TYR A 392 25.31 -1.24 -14.25
N THR A 393 25.18 -1.77 -13.05
CA THR A 393 26.27 -1.92 -12.08
C THR A 393 27.05 -3.23 -12.24
N SER A 394 28.08 -3.42 -11.39
CA SER A 394 28.78 -4.70 -11.26
C SER A 394 27.85 -5.84 -10.85
N ASP A 395 26.88 -5.57 -10.01
CA ASP A 395 25.86 -6.55 -9.58
C ASP A 395 24.91 -6.90 -10.71
N SER A 396 24.45 -5.92 -11.49
CA SER A 396 23.65 -6.16 -12.69
C SER A 396 24.41 -7.03 -13.71
N ARG A 397 25.71 -6.75 -13.89
CA ARG A 397 26.58 -7.56 -14.76
C ARG A 397 26.77 -8.98 -14.22
N SER A 398 26.97 -9.13 -12.92
CA SER A 398 27.15 -10.42 -12.26
C SER A 398 25.91 -11.31 -12.41
N ALA A 399 24.73 -10.73 -12.24
CA ALA A 399 23.45 -11.41 -12.46
C ALA A 399 23.28 -11.82 -13.93
N ASP A 400 23.62 -10.94 -14.87
CA ASP A 400 23.55 -11.25 -16.31
C ASP A 400 24.51 -12.35 -16.75
N TRP A 401 25.72 -12.40 -16.21
CA TRP A 401 26.67 -13.49 -16.48
C TRP A 401 26.12 -14.83 -16.01
N PHE A 402 25.58 -14.86 -14.77
CA PHE A 402 25.00 -16.08 -14.25
C PHE A 402 23.81 -16.57 -15.09
N THR A 403 22.87 -15.70 -15.42
CA THR A 403 21.69 -16.06 -16.21
C THR A 403 22.02 -16.40 -17.66
N ASN A 404 23.11 -15.87 -18.20
CA ASN A 404 23.63 -16.28 -19.51
C ASN A 404 24.19 -17.70 -19.48
N ASP A 405 24.93 -18.05 -18.43
CA ASP A 405 25.57 -19.37 -18.30
C ASP A 405 24.56 -20.46 -17.89
N PHE A 406 23.46 -20.05 -17.19
CA PHE A 406 22.39 -20.94 -16.72
C PHE A 406 21.02 -20.42 -17.14
N PRO A 407 20.67 -20.51 -18.43
CA PRO A 407 19.43 -19.92 -18.97
C PRO A 407 18.15 -20.62 -18.46
N GLU A 408 18.26 -21.77 -17.82
CA GLU A 408 17.16 -22.46 -17.15
C GLU A 408 16.86 -21.91 -15.74
N PHE A 409 17.69 -21.02 -15.21
CA PHE A 409 17.55 -20.45 -13.88
C PHE A 409 16.94 -19.05 -13.95
N LEU A 410 15.86 -18.80 -13.21
CA LEU A 410 15.22 -17.51 -13.16
C LEU A 410 15.65 -16.71 -11.94
N VAL A 411 16.23 -15.54 -12.19
CA VAL A 411 16.57 -14.56 -11.17
C VAL A 411 15.52 -13.44 -11.18
N VAL A 412 14.95 -13.12 -10.03
CA VAL A 412 13.91 -12.09 -9.87
C VAL A 412 14.40 -11.02 -8.90
N PHE A 413 14.18 -9.76 -9.28
CA PHE A 413 14.44 -8.61 -8.42
C PHE A 413 13.24 -7.67 -8.38
N SER A 414 12.99 -7.10 -7.20
CA SER A 414 12.11 -5.93 -7.09
C SER A 414 12.71 -4.73 -7.80
N SER A 415 11.88 -3.91 -8.46
CA SER A 415 12.36 -2.72 -9.17
C SER A 415 12.77 -1.58 -8.24
N GLY A 416 12.28 -1.58 -6.99
CA GLY A 416 12.46 -0.53 -5.99
C GLY A 416 11.20 0.29 -5.73
N ASP A 417 11.26 1.15 -4.69
CA ASP A 417 10.16 2.01 -4.21
C ASP A 417 10.49 3.50 -4.37
N LEU A 418 11.16 3.84 -5.46
CA LEU A 418 11.62 5.21 -5.72
C LEU A 418 10.74 5.98 -6.70
N SER A 419 9.53 5.49 -6.97
CA SER A 419 8.60 6.11 -7.92
C SER A 419 9.25 6.35 -9.29
N GLU A 420 9.13 7.55 -9.82
CA GLU A 420 9.75 7.95 -11.10
C GLU A 420 11.27 8.18 -11.02
N SER A 421 11.89 8.06 -9.84
CA SER A 421 13.33 8.30 -9.68
C SER A 421 14.20 7.21 -10.33
N GLY A 422 13.63 6.09 -10.73
CA GLY A 422 14.27 5.05 -11.51
C GLY A 422 14.39 3.70 -10.80
N VAL A 423 14.75 2.68 -11.56
CA VAL A 423 14.86 1.29 -11.12
C VAL A 423 16.17 1.08 -10.35
N THR A 424 16.12 0.40 -9.23
CA THR A 424 17.31 0.10 -8.41
C THR A 424 18.16 -1.02 -9.04
N SER A 425 19.46 -0.97 -8.83
CA SER A 425 20.32 -2.12 -9.17
C SER A 425 20.21 -3.18 -8.05
N PRO A 426 20.20 -4.51 -8.38
CA PRO A 426 20.48 -5.19 -9.66
C PRO A 426 19.29 -5.37 -10.61
N ALA A 427 18.09 -4.84 -10.29
CA ALA A 427 16.93 -4.97 -11.19
C ALA A 427 17.15 -4.32 -12.57
N THR A 428 18.16 -3.47 -12.72
CA THR A 428 18.63 -2.92 -14.01
C THR A 428 19.37 -3.93 -14.89
N ALA A 429 19.66 -5.14 -14.43
CA ALA A 429 20.23 -6.20 -15.25
C ALA A 429 19.33 -6.57 -16.42
N LYS A 430 19.92 -7.09 -17.52
CA LYS A 430 19.21 -7.35 -18.78
C LYS A 430 18.38 -8.62 -18.74
N ASN A 431 18.91 -9.65 -18.09
CA ASN A 431 18.39 -11.01 -18.11
C ASN A 431 17.65 -11.41 -16.82
N VAL A 432 17.56 -10.53 -15.84
CA VAL A 432 16.74 -10.76 -14.65
C VAL A 432 15.29 -10.32 -14.90
N LEU A 433 14.36 -10.95 -14.24
CA LEU A 433 12.98 -10.49 -14.18
C LEU A 433 12.89 -9.37 -13.14
N SER A 434 12.74 -8.14 -13.61
CA SER A 434 12.53 -6.97 -12.76
C SER A 434 11.03 -6.73 -12.59
N VAL A 435 10.57 -6.67 -11.35
CA VAL A 435 9.14 -6.59 -11.02
C VAL A 435 8.85 -5.34 -10.21
N GLY A 436 7.96 -4.50 -10.73
CA GLY A 436 7.38 -3.37 -10.02
C GLY A 436 6.11 -3.75 -9.28
N THR A 437 5.45 -2.75 -8.70
CA THR A 437 4.24 -2.94 -7.91
C THR A 437 2.99 -2.43 -8.62
N SER A 438 1.87 -3.13 -8.42
CA SER A 438 0.55 -2.71 -8.84
C SER A 438 -0.43 -2.78 -7.69
N THR A 439 -1.51 -2.00 -7.77
CA THR A 439 -2.51 -1.93 -6.72
C THR A 439 -3.41 -3.17 -6.70
N THR A 440 -3.78 -3.62 -5.50
CA THR A 440 -4.82 -4.63 -5.29
C THR A 440 -6.23 -4.02 -5.28
N GLY A 441 -6.33 -2.70 -5.23
CA GLY A 441 -7.61 -2.00 -5.05
C GLY A 441 -8.14 -2.02 -3.61
N ALA A 442 -7.42 -2.63 -2.67
CA ALA A 442 -7.89 -2.77 -1.29
C ALA A 442 -7.83 -1.44 -0.50
N PHE A 443 -6.82 -0.60 -0.78
CA PHE A 443 -6.56 0.63 -0.02
C PHE A 443 -6.45 1.88 -0.87
N THR A 444 -6.75 1.81 -2.16
CA THR A 444 -6.66 2.95 -3.07
C THR A 444 -7.91 3.06 -3.92
N SER A 445 -8.24 4.27 -4.35
CA SER A 445 -9.28 4.49 -5.36
C SER A 445 -8.82 4.12 -6.78
N ALA A 446 -7.56 3.73 -6.93
CA ALA A 446 -7.01 3.32 -8.22
C ALA A 446 -7.58 1.95 -8.64
N PRO A 447 -7.84 1.72 -9.93
CA PRO A 447 -8.30 0.43 -10.42
C PRO A 447 -7.30 -0.69 -10.10
N ILE A 448 -7.82 -1.89 -9.80
CA ILE A 448 -7.01 -3.09 -9.60
C ILE A 448 -6.04 -3.27 -10.78
N GLY A 449 -4.77 -3.51 -10.49
CA GLY A 449 -3.72 -3.70 -11.50
C GLY A 449 -3.13 -2.41 -12.06
N SER A 450 -3.54 -1.23 -11.58
CA SER A 450 -2.82 0.02 -11.89
C SER A 450 -1.42 -0.02 -11.28
N VAL A 451 -0.45 0.59 -11.95
CA VAL A 451 0.90 0.73 -11.37
C VAL A 451 0.82 1.54 -10.09
N SER A 452 1.43 1.05 -9.01
CA SER A 452 1.52 1.80 -7.75
C SER A 452 2.38 3.05 -7.92
N ASN A 453 2.01 4.14 -7.26
CA ASN A 453 2.79 5.38 -7.28
C ASN A 453 4.20 5.20 -6.71
N ASP A 454 4.39 4.23 -5.82
CA ASP A 454 5.67 3.94 -5.19
C ASP A 454 6.56 3.03 -6.04
N SER A 455 5.98 2.34 -7.04
CA SER A 455 6.75 1.46 -7.93
C SER A 455 7.82 2.22 -8.69
N SER A 456 9.07 1.81 -8.54
CA SER A 456 10.15 2.34 -9.38
C SER A 456 9.89 2.07 -10.86
N SER A 457 10.11 3.09 -11.68
CA SER A 457 9.91 3.01 -13.13
C SER A 457 11.15 3.49 -13.89
N GLY A 458 11.40 2.85 -15.05
CA GLY A 458 12.46 3.23 -15.97
C GLY A 458 12.14 4.47 -16.83
N PRO A 459 12.95 4.69 -17.85
CA PRO A 459 13.97 3.79 -18.41
C PRO A 459 15.23 3.72 -17.55
N THR A 460 16.05 2.66 -17.75
CA THR A 460 17.41 2.64 -17.22
C THR A 460 18.27 3.74 -17.85
N THR A 461 19.42 4.07 -17.26
CA THR A 461 20.33 5.12 -17.77
C THR A 461 20.78 4.86 -19.21
N ASP A 462 20.87 3.60 -19.64
CA ASP A 462 21.17 3.19 -21.01
C ASP A 462 19.92 3.02 -21.90
N GLY A 463 18.73 3.47 -21.45
CA GLY A 463 17.51 3.58 -22.23
C GLY A 463 16.66 2.31 -22.33
N ARG A 464 16.97 1.25 -21.59
CA ARG A 464 16.16 0.02 -21.60
C ARG A 464 14.88 0.20 -20.76
N ILE A 465 13.81 -0.49 -21.16
CA ILE A 465 12.56 -0.54 -20.43
C ILE A 465 12.74 -1.49 -19.22
N LYS A 466 12.47 -0.98 -18.03
CA LYS A 466 12.37 -1.72 -16.76
C LYS A 466 11.33 -0.98 -15.88
N PRO A 467 10.63 -1.68 -14.98
CA PRO A 467 10.60 -3.13 -14.79
C PRO A 467 10.01 -3.86 -15.99
N ASP A 468 10.18 -5.20 -16.03
CA ASP A 468 9.64 -6.05 -17.09
C ASP A 468 8.12 -6.27 -16.94
N LEU A 469 7.65 -6.29 -15.70
CA LEU A 469 6.24 -6.42 -15.34
C LEU A 469 5.96 -5.81 -13.97
N VAL A 470 4.69 -5.76 -13.58
CA VAL A 470 4.24 -5.39 -12.23
C VAL A 470 3.46 -6.55 -11.60
N ALA A 471 3.51 -6.63 -10.28
CA ALA A 471 2.75 -7.59 -9.50
C ALA A 471 1.97 -6.88 -8.38
N PRO A 472 0.84 -7.45 -7.93
CA PRO A 472 0.00 -6.82 -6.92
C PRO A 472 0.74 -6.61 -5.60
N GLU A 473 0.56 -5.44 -5.03
CA GLU A 473 1.05 -5.05 -3.69
C GLU A 473 -0.10 -5.16 -2.67
N SER A 474 0.23 -5.54 -1.43
CA SER A 474 -0.68 -5.56 -0.30
C SER A 474 -0.72 -4.23 0.42
#